data_68cd6b4ab4719c4370ae06747d66ef09
#
_entry.id   68cd6b4ab4719c4370ae06747d66ef09
#
_cell.length_a   1.000
_cell.length_b   1.000
_cell.length_c   1.000
_cell.angle_alpha   90.00
_cell.angle_beta   90.00
_cell.angle_gamma   90.00
#
_symmetry.space_group_name_H-M   'P 1'
#
loop_
_entity.id
_entity.type
_entity.pdbx_description
1 polymer ?
#
loop_
_entity_poly.entity_id
_entity_poly.type
_entity_poly.pdbx_seq_one_letter_code
_entity_poly.pdbx_strand_id
1 'polypeptide(L)'
;MKQRLKWDEIIGFLFFLISIGMLGFSVYFCFSSDIWYDELFTMGLSNQPCGELILKTARDVHPPLYYLIVKLFLTGVRSGSPLSQVVAAKLASCLPFFLCILFSVYKIRKNFGMLTAGLFSFLLISMPQMADYTVEIRMYGYALLFITVGMVTAYELLKENRTSGWLLLTICALCACYTHYFACVAACMIYLWLFVSMCYGKKLKQMIKPYLFSSMICVLGYLPWLLAVVTKQASQVKENYWIQPVSLRTLAGCVKFIFMPGFAGEKVSMAVACIFFALYVLTVTYSLFILWERGQTGEEEENGKYLFAYGGILVLAGVVLFGMVASILVKPIFVYRYMLPAMGVFWLSFAILVGLEKKKKAAVIPVLLFLGVIGIGNFRSFYGEEMWKKLQMEKALSELSRIESEDIILYNFDQTQGVASYYLSNETYLWYGKTEELIREMFPYNHTLVEGDFSDEEGIIRIRELLKEGRTLWFFGSGNAREEILEKWRAEKIDAEEVASVMIERYWFNIYRITVG
;
A
#
# COMPACT_ATOMS: atom_id res chain seq x y z
N MET A 1 -4.83 16.79 -45.18
CA MET A 1 -3.88 17.53 -44.32
C MET A 1 -3.46 16.65 -43.14
N LYS A 2 -2.22 16.15 -43.07
CA LYS A 2 -1.69 15.46 -41.88
C LYS A 2 -1.55 16.49 -40.77
N GLN A 3 -2.42 16.43 -39.75
CA GLN A 3 -2.23 17.22 -38.52
C GLN A 3 -0.87 16.83 -37.92
N ARG A 4 0.07 17.78 -37.87
CA ARG A 4 1.33 17.57 -37.13
C ARG A 4 0.96 17.38 -35.66
N LEU A 5 1.28 16.23 -35.07
CA LEU A 5 1.15 15.98 -33.63
C LEU A 5 1.85 17.09 -32.85
N LYS A 6 1.15 17.63 -31.86
CA LYS A 6 1.73 18.67 -30.98
C LYS A 6 2.77 18.02 -30.05
N TRP A 7 3.80 18.77 -29.68
CA TRP A 7 4.89 18.27 -28.82
C TRP A 7 4.38 17.70 -27.49
N ASP A 8 3.37 18.33 -26.89
CA ASP A 8 2.73 17.92 -25.64
C ASP A 8 2.00 16.56 -25.79
N GLU A 9 1.40 16.29 -26.94
CA GLU A 9 0.79 15.00 -27.25
C GLU A 9 1.85 13.90 -27.40
N ILE A 10 2.97 14.21 -28.04
CA ILE A 10 4.08 13.25 -28.23
C ILE A 10 4.70 12.90 -26.88
N ILE A 11 5.06 13.90 -26.07
CA ILE A 11 5.68 13.65 -24.75
C ILE A 11 4.70 12.93 -23.81
N GLY A 12 3.43 13.33 -23.78
CA GLY A 12 2.41 12.64 -22.99
C GLY A 12 2.26 11.16 -23.41
N PHE A 13 2.29 10.90 -24.70
CA PHE A 13 2.24 9.52 -25.20
C PHE A 13 3.51 8.73 -24.85
N LEU A 14 4.68 9.33 -24.88
CA LEU A 14 5.93 8.69 -24.45
C LEU A 14 5.88 8.32 -22.95
N PHE A 15 5.47 9.22 -22.08
CA PHE A 15 5.29 8.91 -20.65
C PHE A 15 4.29 7.78 -20.42
N PHE A 16 3.19 7.78 -21.18
CA PHE A 16 2.21 6.69 -21.14
C PHE A 16 2.82 5.35 -21.55
N LEU A 17 3.58 5.29 -22.66
CA LEU A 17 4.23 4.05 -23.09
C LEU A 17 5.25 3.55 -22.07
N ILE A 18 6.05 4.46 -21.48
CA ILE A 18 6.99 4.11 -20.41
C ILE A 18 6.25 3.51 -19.22
N SER A 19 5.12 4.12 -18.81
CA SER A 19 4.33 3.60 -17.68
C SER A 19 3.73 2.21 -17.96
N ILE A 20 3.33 1.92 -19.18
CA ILE A 20 2.90 0.57 -19.59
C ILE A 20 4.05 -0.43 -19.50
N GLY A 21 5.25 -0.05 -19.96
CA GLY A 21 6.44 -0.90 -19.81
C GLY A 21 6.78 -1.19 -18.36
N MET A 22 6.76 -0.15 -17.51
CA MET A 22 6.98 -0.28 -16.07
C MET A 22 5.93 -1.19 -15.40
N LEU A 23 4.65 -1.02 -15.73
CA LEU A 23 3.59 -1.89 -15.22
C LEU A 23 3.78 -3.34 -15.70
N GLY A 24 4.28 -3.55 -16.92
CA GLY A 24 4.64 -4.88 -17.40
C GLY A 24 5.68 -5.57 -16.54
N PHE A 25 6.70 -4.83 -16.04
CA PHE A 25 7.66 -5.36 -15.07
C PHE A 25 7.02 -5.62 -13.70
N SER A 26 6.11 -4.74 -13.21
CA SER A 26 5.36 -5.02 -11.99
C SER A 26 4.55 -6.31 -12.11
N VAL A 27 3.88 -6.54 -13.24
CA VAL A 27 3.19 -7.81 -13.52
C VAL A 27 4.16 -9.00 -13.53
N TYR A 28 5.36 -8.84 -14.11
CA TYR A 28 6.39 -9.89 -14.06
C TYR A 28 6.77 -10.24 -12.60
N PHE A 29 6.91 -9.25 -11.72
CA PHE A 29 7.22 -9.49 -10.31
C PHE A 29 6.04 -10.05 -9.52
N CYS A 30 4.79 -9.94 -9.99
CA CYS A 30 3.68 -10.67 -9.38
C CYS A 30 3.86 -12.20 -9.45
N PHE A 31 4.67 -12.71 -10.39
CA PHE A 31 5.04 -14.14 -10.48
C PHE A 31 6.23 -14.51 -9.57
N SER A 32 6.34 -13.86 -8.44
CA SER A 32 7.30 -14.15 -7.38
C SER A 32 6.58 -14.83 -6.21
N SER A 33 7.30 -15.70 -5.50
CA SER A 33 6.79 -16.46 -4.35
C SER A 33 7.05 -15.78 -3.01
N ASP A 34 7.74 -14.64 -3.00
CA ASP A 34 8.04 -13.89 -1.79
C ASP A 34 6.77 -13.26 -1.20
N ILE A 35 6.63 -13.38 0.11
CA ILE A 35 5.48 -12.88 0.85
C ILE A 35 5.93 -12.53 2.29
N TRP A 36 5.50 -11.37 2.79
CA TRP A 36 5.86 -10.96 4.13
C TRP A 36 4.64 -10.97 5.08
N TYR A 37 4.88 -10.70 6.35
CA TYR A 37 3.93 -10.91 7.44
C TYR A 37 2.54 -10.28 7.22
N ASP A 38 2.47 -8.99 6.84
CA ASP A 38 1.18 -8.33 6.59
C ASP A 38 0.43 -8.92 5.37
N GLU A 39 1.17 -9.46 4.39
CA GLU A 39 0.58 -10.11 3.22
C GLU A 39 0.06 -11.50 3.57
N LEU A 40 0.79 -12.24 4.42
CA LEU A 40 0.31 -13.52 4.97
C LEU A 40 -1.02 -13.34 5.71
N PHE A 41 -1.12 -12.30 6.54
CA PHE A 41 -2.36 -11.96 7.22
C PHE A 41 -3.51 -11.71 6.23
N THR A 42 -3.23 -10.98 5.14
CA THR A 42 -4.20 -10.78 4.05
C THR A 42 -4.61 -12.09 3.40
N MET A 43 -3.65 -12.98 3.13
CA MET A 43 -3.92 -14.31 2.55
C MET A 43 -4.77 -15.17 3.48
N GLY A 44 -4.43 -15.20 4.77
CA GLY A 44 -5.18 -15.92 5.80
C GLY A 44 -6.64 -15.48 5.89
N LEU A 45 -6.88 -14.17 5.94
CA LEU A 45 -8.24 -13.60 5.91
C LEU A 45 -8.98 -13.96 4.62
N SER A 46 -8.32 -13.82 3.48
CA SER A 46 -8.96 -14.05 2.18
C SER A 46 -9.32 -15.51 1.94
N ASN A 47 -8.68 -16.45 2.62
CA ASN A 47 -9.01 -17.88 2.57
C ASN A 47 -10.23 -18.27 3.45
N GLN A 48 -10.64 -17.42 4.41
CA GLN A 48 -11.83 -17.70 5.25
C GLN A 48 -13.14 -17.64 4.45
N PRO A 49 -14.21 -18.35 4.88
CA PRO A 49 -15.56 -18.13 4.37
C PRO A 49 -15.98 -16.66 4.45
N CYS A 50 -16.76 -16.13 3.49
CA CYS A 50 -17.08 -14.70 3.43
C CYS A 50 -17.67 -14.13 4.74
N GLY A 51 -18.53 -14.87 5.42
CA GLY A 51 -19.09 -14.45 6.70
C GLY A 51 -18.05 -14.33 7.80
N GLU A 52 -17.17 -15.31 7.92
CA GLU A 52 -16.06 -15.30 8.89
C GLU A 52 -15.05 -14.21 8.57
N LEU A 53 -14.69 -14.03 7.30
CA LEU A 53 -13.82 -12.93 6.85
C LEU A 53 -14.34 -11.58 7.34
N ILE A 54 -15.64 -11.28 7.12
CA ILE A 54 -16.25 -10.04 7.56
C ILE A 54 -16.24 -9.90 9.09
N LEU A 55 -16.54 -10.98 9.82
CA LEU A 55 -16.52 -10.97 11.28
C LEU A 55 -15.12 -10.81 11.86
N LYS A 56 -14.11 -11.44 11.24
CA LYS A 56 -12.71 -11.34 11.66
C LYS A 56 -12.14 -9.96 11.34
N THR A 57 -12.41 -9.40 10.15
CA THR A 57 -12.01 -8.02 9.82
C THR A 57 -12.67 -6.98 10.72
N ALA A 58 -13.87 -7.25 11.25
CA ALA A 58 -14.49 -6.36 12.26
C ALA A 58 -13.73 -6.35 13.61
N ARG A 59 -12.86 -7.31 13.85
CA ARG A 59 -11.93 -7.35 15.01
C ARG A 59 -10.53 -6.84 14.66
N ASP A 60 -10.22 -6.71 13.36
CA ASP A 60 -8.95 -6.17 12.84
C ASP A 60 -9.05 -4.65 12.58
N VAL A 61 -7.95 -4.06 12.14
CA VAL A 61 -7.80 -2.61 11.91
C VAL A 61 -8.17 -2.16 10.50
N HIS A 62 -8.68 -3.04 9.63
CA HIS A 62 -8.99 -2.71 8.22
C HIS A 62 -10.38 -3.18 7.80
N PRO A 63 -11.09 -2.44 6.92
CA PRO A 63 -12.39 -2.85 6.37
C PRO A 63 -12.28 -4.03 5.38
N PRO A 64 -13.41 -4.77 5.08
CA PRO A 64 -13.36 -6.09 4.46
C PRO A 64 -13.22 -6.11 2.93
N LEU A 65 -13.48 -5.01 2.21
CA LEU A 65 -13.65 -5.05 0.75
C LEU A 65 -12.42 -5.59 0.00
N TYR A 66 -11.24 -5.17 0.39
CA TYR A 66 -10.01 -5.63 -0.26
C TYR A 66 -9.81 -7.14 -0.10
N TYR A 67 -10.03 -7.68 1.09
CA TYR A 67 -9.90 -9.11 1.35
C TYR A 67 -10.93 -9.93 0.55
N LEU A 68 -12.14 -9.41 0.36
CA LEU A 68 -13.16 -10.02 -0.50
C LEU A 68 -12.74 -10.01 -1.98
N ILE A 69 -12.09 -8.94 -2.44
CA ILE A 69 -11.54 -8.88 -3.80
C ILE A 69 -10.42 -9.92 -3.97
N VAL A 70 -9.45 -9.98 -3.05
CA VAL A 70 -8.40 -11.00 -3.08
C VAL A 70 -9.01 -12.40 -3.08
N LYS A 71 -9.98 -12.66 -2.21
CA LYS A 71 -10.72 -13.94 -2.18
C LYS A 71 -11.29 -14.32 -3.54
N LEU A 72 -11.88 -13.36 -4.28
CA LEU A 72 -12.41 -13.62 -5.62
C LEU A 72 -11.32 -14.14 -6.57
N PHE A 73 -10.11 -13.57 -6.51
CA PHE A 73 -8.98 -14.04 -7.30
C PHE A 73 -8.49 -15.43 -6.86
N LEU A 74 -8.47 -15.68 -5.55
CA LEU A 74 -8.08 -16.98 -5.01
C LEU A 74 -9.05 -18.11 -5.43
N THR A 75 -10.36 -17.83 -5.53
CA THR A 75 -11.35 -18.82 -6.00
C THR A 75 -11.16 -19.22 -7.46
N GLY A 76 -10.53 -18.37 -8.26
CA GLY A 76 -10.16 -18.66 -9.67
C GLY A 76 -8.95 -19.61 -9.79
N VAL A 77 -8.17 -19.76 -8.73
CA VAL A 77 -7.00 -20.65 -8.69
C VAL A 77 -7.45 -21.99 -8.09
N ARG A 78 -7.67 -23.00 -8.94
CA ARG A 78 -7.96 -24.38 -8.47
C ARG A 78 -6.85 -24.84 -7.54
N SER A 79 -7.21 -25.40 -6.38
CA SER A 79 -6.41 -26.01 -5.31
C SER A 79 -4.94 -26.35 -5.69
N GLY A 80 -4.20 -25.34 -6.08
CA GLY A 80 -2.81 -25.42 -6.47
C GLY A 80 -1.90 -25.14 -5.27
N SER A 81 -0.62 -25.16 -5.50
CA SER A 81 0.38 -24.83 -4.50
C SER A 81 0.08 -23.45 -3.87
N PRO A 82 0.44 -23.22 -2.61
CA PRO A 82 0.37 -21.92 -1.96
C PRO A 82 0.98 -20.78 -2.81
N LEU A 83 2.02 -21.07 -3.58
CA LEU A 83 2.67 -20.13 -4.50
C LEU A 83 1.73 -19.59 -5.58
N SER A 84 0.82 -20.42 -6.12
CA SER A 84 -0.19 -19.97 -7.10
C SER A 84 -1.18 -18.99 -6.49
N GLN A 85 -1.48 -19.12 -5.21
CA GLN A 85 -2.34 -18.19 -4.46
C GLN A 85 -1.65 -16.83 -4.26
N VAL A 86 -0.35 -16.81 -3.96
CA VAL A 86 0.43 -15.56 -3.86
C VAL A 86 0.40 -14.81 -5.19
N VAL A 87 0.65 -15.49 -6.30
CA VAL A 87 0.59 -14.89 -7.64
C VAL A 87 -0.78 -14.28 -7.91
N ALA A 88 -1.86 -15.00 -7.62
CA ALA A 88 -3.23 -14.51 -7.80
C ALA A 88 -3.51 -13.26 -6.95
N ALA A 89 -3.06 -13.24 -5.69
CA ALA A 89 -3.23 -12.11 -4.79
C ALA A 89 -2.38 -10.88 -5.20
N LYS A 90 -1.14 -11.08 -5.66
CA LYS A 90 -0.29 -10.01 -6.22
C LYS A 90 -0.92 -9.44 -7.49
N LEU A 91 -1.42 -10.26 -8.39
CA LEU A 91 -2.14 -9.81 -9.60
C LEU A 91 -3.42 -9.03 -9.23
N ALA A 92 -4.17 -9.48 -8.23
CA ALA A 92 -5.31 -8.73 -7.70
C ALA A 92 -4.87 -7.33 -7.21
N SER A 93 -3.74 -7.21 -6.55
CA SER A 93 -3.21 -5.96 -6.01
C SER A 93 -2.61 -5.04 -7.09
N CYS A 94 -2.10 -5.61 -8.19
CA CYS A 94 -1.61 -4.87 -9.36
C CYS A 94 -2.76 -4.29 -10.22
N LEU A 95 -3.93 -4.95 -10.24
CA LEU A 95 -5.08 -4.56 -11.07
C LEU A 95 -5.51 -3.10 -10.92
N PRO A 96 -5.61 -2.49 -9.73
CA PRO A 96 -6.04 -1.09 -9.60
C PRO A 96 -5.09 -0.11 -10.29
N PHE A 97 -3.80 -0.38 -10.37
CA PHE A 97 -2.85 0.45 -11.11
C PHE A 97 -3.08 0.37 -12.62
N PHE A 98 -3.32 -0.83 -13.14
CA PHE A 98 -3.74 -1.02 -14.53
C PHE A 98 -5.02 -0.24 -14.84
N LEU A 99 -6.04 -0.35 -13.97
CA LEU A 99 -7.31 0.37 -14.12
C LEU A 99 -7.13 1.89 -14.05
N CYS A 100 -6.24 2.40 -13.20
CA CYS A 100 -5.90 3.83 -13.15
C CYS A 100 -5.24 4.31 -14.47
N ILE A 101 -4.32 3.53 -15.04
CA ILE A 101 -3.68 3.85 -16.32
C ILE A 101 -4.71 3.84 -17.46
N LEU A 102 -5.59 2.84 -17.50
CA LEU A 102 -6.69 2.77 -18.46
C LEU A 102 -7.65 3.97 -18.32
N PHE A 103 -8.02 4.29 -17.09
CA PHE A 103 -8.84 5.44 -16.74
C PHE A 103 -8.18 6.76 -17.17
N SER A 104 -6.85 6.83 -17.05
CA SER A 104 -6.06 7.98 -17.48
C SER A 104 -6.24 8.28 -18.96
N VAL A 105 -6.12 7.28 -19.81
CA VAL A 105 -6.27 7.45 -21.28
C VAL A 105 -7.71 7.81 -21.64
N TYR A 106 -8.68 7.24 -20.93
CA TYR A 106 -10.08 7.44 -21.27
C TYR A 106 -10.65 8.75 -20.68
N LYS A 107 -10.47 8.99 -19.38
CA LYS A 107 -11.11 10.11 -18.67
C LYS A 107 -10.17 11.30 -18.43
N ILE A 108 -8.96 11.06 -17.97
CA ILE A 108 -8.01 12.14 -17.66
C ILE A 108 -7.57 12.83 -18.96
N ARG A 109 -7.26 12.06 -20.01
CA ARG A 109 -6.94 12.62 -21.33
C ARG A 109 -8.08 13.50 -21.86
N LYS A 110 -9.33 13.06 -21.73
CA LYS A 110 -10.50 13.80 -22.20
C LYS A 110 -10.65 15.15 -21.47
N ASN A 111 -10.41 15.18 -20.16
CA ASN A 111 -10.62 16.37 -19.34
C ASN A 111 -9.40 17.31 -19.32
N PHE A 112 -8.18 16.78 -19.40
CA PHE A 112 -6.93 17.53 -19.11
C PHE A 112 -5.89 17.41 -20.22
N GLY A 113 -6.09 16.58 -21.24
CA GLY A 113 -5.18 16.38 -22.37
C GLY A 113 -4.18 15.25 -22.19
N MET A 114 -3.47 14.91 -23.28
CA MET A 114 -2.57 13.75 -23.34
C MET A 114 -1.33 13.91 -22.47
N LEU A 115 -0.75 15.13 -22.40
CA LEU A 115 0.41 15.41 -21.53
C LEU A 115 0.10 15.07 -20.07
N THR A 116 -1.03 15.58 -19.57
CA THR A 116 -1.48 15.29 -18.19
C THR A 116 -1.75 13.81 -17.97
N ALA A 117 -2.43 13.15 -18.91
CA ALA A 117 -2.75 11.73 -18.79
C ALA A 117 -1.51 10.85 -18.77
N GLY A 118 -0.56 11.09 -19.69
CA GLY A 118 0.68 10.33 -19.75
C GLY A 118 1.58 10.60 -18.54
N LEU A 119 1.72 11.87 -18.17
CA LEU A 119 2.51 12.25 -16.99
C LEU A 119 1.91 11.64 -15.71
N PHE A 120 0.60 11.72 -15.52
CA PHE A 120 -0.07 11.07 -14.37
C PHE A 120 0.20 9.55 -14.35
N SER A 121 0.03 8.86 -15.48
CA SER A 121 0.30 7.41 -15.55
C SER A 121 1.74 7.07 -15.15
N PHE A 122 2.69 7.90 -15.60
CA PHE A 122 4.10 7.75 -15.25
C PHE A 122 4.36 8.01 -13.75
N LEU A 123 3.84 9.11 -13.21
CA LEU A 123 4.01 9.46 -11.79
C LEU A 123 3.39 8.39 -10.88
N LEU A 124 2.25 7.83 -11.28
CA LEU A 124 1.54 6.80 -10.53
C LEU A 124 2.37 5.53 -10.31
N ILE A 125 3.24 5.17 -11.25
CA ILE A 125 4.04 3.95 -11.20
C ILE A 125 5.48 4.20 -10.74
N SER A 126 6.01 5.42 -10.98
CA SER A 126 7.45 5.66 -10.87
C SER A 126 7.88 6.56 -9.72
N MET A 127 6.95 7.32 -9.11
CA MET A 127 7.32 8.20 -8.00
C MET A 127 7.66 7.41 -6.73
N PRO A 128 8.37 8.01 -5.76
CA PRO A 128 8.77 7.34 -4.53
C PRO A 128 7.61 6.57 -3.89
N GLN A 129 7.86 5.35 -3.42
CA GLN A 129 6.91 4.42 -2.80
C GLN A 129 5.82 3.86 -3.74
N MET A 130 5.60 4.43 -4.94
CA MET A 130 4.45 4.02 -5.76
C MET A 130 4.65 2.65 -6.43
N ALA A 131 5.86 2.33 -6.88
CA ALA A 131 6.15 1.06 -7.54
C ALA A 131 5.96 -0.15 -6.62
N ASP A 132 6.38 -0.03 -5.36
CA ASP A 132 6.33 -1.10 -4.35
C ASP A 132 4.89 -1.61 -4.16
N TYR A 133 3.92 -0.68 -4.09
CA TYR A 133 2.51 -1.04 -3.91
C TYR A 133 1.84 -1.65 -5.16
N THR A 134 2.53 -1.73 -6.29
CA THR A 134 2.00 -2.45 -7.47
C THR A 134 2.06 -3.96 -7.30
N VAL A 135 2.95 -4.46 -6.43
CA VAL A 135 3.18 -5.90 -6.20
C VAL A 135 2.83 -6.33 -4.78
N GLU A 136 2.70 -5.40 -3.84
CA GLU A 136 2.39 -5.68 -2.44
C GLU A 136 0.92 -6.09 -2.26
N ILE A 137 0.66 -7.22 -1.59
CA ILE A 137 -0.70 -7.74 -1.33
C ILE A 137 -1.36 -6.91 -0.22
N ARG A 138 -1.65 -5.63 -0.53
CA ARG A 138 -2.28 -4.66 0.38
C ARG A 138 -3.33 -3.81 -0.33
N MET A 139 -4.25 -3.28 0.45
CA MET A 139 -5.45 -2.56 -0.01
C MET A 139 -5.20 -1.19 -0.66
N TYR A 140 -3.99 -0.65 -0.58
CA TYR A 140 -3.71 0.76 -0.92
C TYR A 140 -3.99 1.09 -2.38
N GLY A 141 -3.69 0.18 -3.32
CA GLY A 141 -3.96 0.38 -4.74
C GLY A 141 -5.45 0.58 -5.05
N TYR A 142 -6.33 -0.21 -4.43
CA TYR A 142 -7.79 -0.05 -4.60
C TYR A 142 -8.30 1.24 -3.95
N ALA A 143 -7.82 1.57 -2.77
CA ALA A 143 -8.16 2.83 -2.12
C ALA A 143 -7.78 4.03 -3.00
N LEU A 144 -6.58 4.03 -3.57
CA LEU A 144 -6.08 5.04 -4.50
C LEU A 144 -6.96 5.11 -5.78
N LEU A 145 -7.31 3.96 -6.36
CA LEU A 145 -8.19 3.89 -7.55
C LEU A 145 -9.53 4.56 -7.27
N PHE A 146 -10.22 4.16 -6.19
CA PHE A 146 -11.54 4.69 -5.87
C PHE A 146 -11.52 6.19 -5.59
N ILE A 147 -10.51 6.69 -4.88
CA ILE A 147 -10.34 8.12 -4.61
C ILE A 147 -10.03 8.89 -5.89
N THR A 148 -9.17 8.37 -6.76
CA THR A 148 -8.82 9.03 -8.03
C THR A 148 -10.02 9.10 -8.98
N VAL A 149 -10.74 7.99 -9.15
CA VAL A 149 -11.97 7.94 -9.98
C VAL A 149 -13.05 8.83 -9.39
N GLY A 150 -13.25 8.79 -8.06
CA GLY A 150 -14.21 9.63 -7.35
C GLY A 150 -13.96 11.12 -7.55
N MET A 151 -12.71 11.57 -7.42
CA MET A 151 -12.34 12.98 -7.59
C MET A 151 -12.56 13.46 -9.02
N VAL A 152 -12.17 12.68 -10.03
CA VAL A 152 -12.41 13.04 -11.45
C VAL A 152 -13.91 13.04 -11.76
N THR A 153 -14.67 12.09 -11.18
CA THR A 153 -16.13 12.05 -11.34
C THR A 153 -16.80 13.27 -10.70
N ALA A 154 -16.36 13.68 -9.52
CA ALA A 154 -16.85 14.90 -8.87
C ALA A 154 -16.58 16.16 -9.72
N TYR A 155 -15.44 16.22 -10.40
CA TYR A 155 -15.12 17.28 -11.34
C TYR A 155 -16.04 17.25 -12.59
N GLU A 156 -16.29 16.05 -13.16
CA GLU A 156 -17.20 15.90 -14.29
C GLU A 156 -18.64 16.30 -13.92
N LEU A 157 -19.07 16.05 -12.67
CA LEU A 157 -20.38 16.50 -12.16
C LEU A 157 -20.53 18.02 -12.13
N LEU A 158 -19.45 18.75 -11.84
CA LEU A 158 -19.48 20.21 -11.91
C LEU A 158 -19.66 20.71 -13.35
N LYS A 159 -19.22 19.96 -14.36
CA LYS A 159 -19.46 20.29 -15.78
C LYS A 159 -20.85 19.88 -16.22
N GLU A 160 -21.25 18.68 -15.82
CA GLU A 160 -22.49 18.06 -16.27
C GLU A 160 -23.12 17.23 -15.14
N ASN A 161 -24.21 17.75 -14.59
CA ASN A 161 -24.94 17.16 -13.46
C ASN A 161 -25.75 15.92 -13.91
N ARG A 162 -25.05 14.79 -14.11
CA ARG A 162 -25.63 13.51 -14.57
C ARG A 162 -25.87 12.56 -13.41
N THR A 163 -27.00 11.85 -13.42
CA THR A 163 -27.33 10.82 -12.42
C THR A 163 -26.28 9.71 -12.35
N SER A 164 -25.76 9.26 -13.52
CA SER A 164 -24.70 8.24 -13.57
C SER A 164 -23.40 8.69 -12.90
N GLY A 165 -23.08 9.98 -12.95
CA GLY A 165 -21.93 10.54 -12.24
C GLY A 165 -22.12 10.49 -10.72
N TRP A 166 -23.32 10.84 -10.23
CA TRP A 166 -23.62 10.72 -8.80
C TRP A 166 -23.58 9.28 -8.31
N LEU A 167 -24.12 8.34 -9.09
CA LEU A 167 -24.04 6.92 -8.77
C LEU A 167 -22.58 6.45 -8.69
N LEU A 168 -21.74 6.79 -9.68
CA LEU A 168 -20.33 6.42 -9.70
C LEU A 168 -19.57 7.04 -8.52
N LEU A 169 -19.79 8.32 -8.21
CA LEU A 169 -19.19 8.99 -7.05
C LEU A 169 -19.55 8.28 -5.74
N THR A 170 -20.85 7.95 -5.56
CA THR A 170 -21.35 7.22 -4.38
C THR A 170 -20.69 5.84 -4.25
N ILE A 171 -20.63 5.08 -5.36
CA ILE A 171 -19.98 3.76 -5.38
C ILE A 171 -18.49 3.88 -5.02
N CYS A 172 -17.77 4.82 -5.65
CA CYS A 172 -16.37 5.05 -5.35
C CYS A 172 -16.13 5.42 -3.87
N ALA A 173 -16.97 6.30 -3.31
CA ALA A 173 -16.87 6.70 -1.91
C ALA A 173 -17.13 5.52 -0.96
N LEU A 174 -18.18 4.73 -1.19
CA LEU A 174 -18.45 3.53 -0.39
C LEU A 174 -17.34 2.50 -0.51
N CYS A 175 -16.87 2.20 -1.72
CA CYS A 175 -15.76 1.28 -1.93
C CYS A 175 -14.49 1.77 -1.22
N ALA A 176 -14.18 3.07 -1.28
CA ALA A 176 -13.05 3.65 -0.56
C ALA A 176 -13.19 3.46 0.97
N CYS A 177 -14.38 3.75 1.53
CA CYS A 177 -14.66 3.56 2.95
C CYS A 177 -14.53 2.10 3.39
N TYR A 178 -15.01 1.16 2.57
CA TYR A 178 -14.90 -0.28 2.84
C TYR A 178 -13.53 -0.87 2.50
N THR A 179 -12.60 -0.09 1.95
CA THR A 179 -11.22 -0.51 1.66
C THR A 179 -10.23 -0.07 2.73
N HIS A 180 -10.30 1.21 3.17
CA HIS A 180 -9.34 1.76 4.13
C HIS A 180 -9.90 2.98 4.87
N TYR A 181 -9.67 3.11 6.20
CA TYR A 181 -10.20 4.23 6.99
C TYR A 181 -9.70 5.60 6.52
N PHE A 182 -8.44 5.73 6.13
CA PHE A 182 -7.92 6.98 5.58
C PHE A 182 -8.45 7.27 4.16
N ALA A 183 -8.92 6.26 3.43
CA ALA A 183 -9.65 6.48 2.19
C ALA A 183 -11.07 7.01 2.45
N CYS A 184 -11.71 6.64 3.57
CA CYS A 184 -12.95 7.27 4.01
C CYS A 184 -12.75 8.79 4.24
N VAL A 185 -11.67 9.17 4.92
CA VAL A 185 -11.31 10.59 5.11
C VAL A 185 -11.09 11.28 3.76
N ALA A 186 -10.35 10.66 2.83
CA ALA A 186 -10.13 11.21 1.50
C ALA A 186 -11.45 11.38 0.72
N ALA A 187 -12.39 10.43 0.83
CA ALA A 187 -13.72 10.54 0.23
C ALA A 187 -14.52 11.70 0.84
N CYS A 188 -14.50 11.89 2.16
CA CYS A 188 -15.10 13.04 2.83
C CYS A 188 -14.51 14.38 2.32
N MET A 189 -13.19 14.44 2.11
CA MET A 189 -12.54 15.62 1.55
C MET A 189 -12.98 15.90 0.10
N ILE A 190 -13.21 14.86 -0.72
CA ILE A 190 -13.78 15.01 -2.07
C ILE A 190 -15.19 15.62 -2.02
N TYR A 191 -16.06 15.11 -1.14
CA TYR A 191 -17.40 15.67 -0.96
C TYR A 191 -17.36 17.12 -0.46
N LEU A 192 -16.48 17.44 0.48
CA LEU A 192 -16.26 18.81 0.95
C LEU A 192 -15.79 19.72 -0.20
N TRP A 193 -14.80 19.28 -0.97
CA TRP A 193 -14.31 20.01 -2.14
C TRP A 193 -15.43 20.23 -3.18
N LEU A 194 -16.23 19.21 -3.45
CA LEU A 194 -17.36 19.30 -4.37
C LEU A 194 -18.40 20.32 -3.87
N PHE A 195 -18.74 20.30 -2.57
CA PHE A 195 -19.66 21.26 -1.97
C PHE A 195 -19.15 22.70 -2.10
N VAL A 196 -17.90 22.96 -1.73
CA VAL A 196 -17.28 24.29 -1.88
C VAL A 196 -17.27 24.72 -3.33
N SER A 197 -16.96 23.82 -4.26
CA SER A 197 -16.95 24.10 -5.70
C SER A 197 -18.35 24.41 -6.25
N MET A 198 -19.41 23.74 -5.75
CA MET A 198 -20.79 24.06 -6.09
C MET A 198 -21.21 25.47 -5.61
N CYS A 199 -20.75 25.83 -4.40
CA CYS A 199 -21.02 27.20 -3.87
C CYS A 199 -20.28 28.25 -4.70
N TYR A 200 -18.99 28.05 -4.97
CA TYR A 200 -18.18 28.98 -5.76
C TYR A 200 -18.73 29.17 -7.19
N GLY A 201 -19.06 28.06 -7.86
CA GLY A 201 -19.61 28.05 -9.23
C GLY A 201 -21.08 28.39 -9.32
N LYS A 202 -21.75 28.82 -8.22
CA LYS A 202 -23.18 29.14 -8.13
C LYS A 202 -24.11 28.01 -8.61
N LYS A 203 -23.63 26.74 -8.55
CA LYS A 203 -24.36 25.52 -8.98
C LYS A 203 -25.11 24.83 -7.84
N LEU A 204 -25.03 25.37 -6.61
CA LEU A 204 -25.59 24.77 -5.41
C LEU A 204 -27.10 24.43 -5.56
N LYS A 205 -27.90 25.35 -6.03
CA LYS A 205 -29.37 25.13 -6.19
C LYS A 205 -29.70 23.94 -7.10
N GLN A 206 -28.89 23.72 -8.14
CA GLN A 206 -29.11 22.65 -9.12
C GLN A 206 -28.61 21.29 -8.64
N MET A 207 -27.58 21.27 -7.81
CA MET A 207 -26.83 20.04 -7.44
C MET A 207 -27.08 19.61 -5.99
N ILE A 208 -27.67 20.46 -5.13
CA ILE A 208 -27.80 20.16 -3.69
C ILE A 208 -28.63 18.90 -3.41
N LYS A 209 -29.72 18.66 -4.16
CA LYS A 209 -30.56 17.49 -3.95
C LYS A 209 -29.83 16.18 -4.22
N PRO A 210 -29.22 15.96 -5.42
CA PRO A 210 -28.43 14.72 -5.65
C PRO A 210 -27.20 14.65 -4.77
N TYR A 211 -26.57 15.78 -4.38
CA TYR A 211 -25.47 15.80 -3.43
C TYR A 211 -25.88 15.23 -2.06
N LEU A 212 -26.97 15.73 -1.48
CA LEU A 212 -27.49 15.25 -0.20
C LEU A 212 -27.93 13.79 -0.28
N PHE A 213 -28.57 13.38 -1.38
CA PHE A 213 -28.97 12.00 -1.58
C PHE A 213 -27.76 11.05 -1.68
N SER A 214 -26.73 11.40 -2.45
CA SER A 214 -25.48 10.67 -2.54
C SER A 214 -24.78 10.57 -1.19
N SER A 215 -24.66 11.70 -0.46
CA SER A 215 -24.07 11.74 0.88
C SER A 215 -24.84 10.86 1.88
N MET A 216 -26.17 10.90 1.84
CA MET A 216 -27.03 10.08 2.69
C MET A 216 -26.81 8.58 2.42
N ILE A 217 -26.74 8.18 1.15
CA ILE A 217 -26.43 6.79 0.78
C ILE A 217 -25.06 6.37 1.31
N CYS A 218 -24.03 7.22 1.20
CA CYS A 218 -22.71 6.93 1.74
C CYS A 218 -22.76 6.74 3.26
N VAL A 219 -23.42 7.63 3.99
CA VAL A 219 -23.55 7.53 5.46
C VAL A 219 -24.32 6.27 5.86
N LEU A 220 -25.51 6.05 5.28
CA LEU A 220 -26.33 4.88 5.61
C LEU A 220 -25.69 3.57 5.18
N GLY A 221 -25.03 3.55 4.02
CA GLY A 221 -24.33 2.37 3.50
C GLY A 221 -23.08 2.00 4.31
N TYR A 222 -22.42 2.98 4.94
CA TYR A 222 -21.24 2.72 5.80
C TYR A 222 -21.59 2.53 7.28
N LEU A 223 -22.77 2.99 7.72
CA LEU A 223 -23.20 2.93 9.13
C LEU A 223 -23.11 1.53 9.76
N PRO A 224 -23.52 0.43 9.09
CA PRO A 224 -23.40 -0.91 9.67
C PRO A 224 -21.95 -1.27 10.02
N TRP A 225 -20.99 -0.90 9.17
CA TRP A 225 -19.58 -1.14 9.43
C TRP A 225 -19.06 -0.26 10.57
N LEU A 226 -19.42 1.02 10.58
CA LEU A 226 -19.03 1.94 11.65
C LEU A 226 -19.50 1.48 13.03
N LEU A 227 -20.72 0.95 13.13
CA LEU A 227 -21.24 0.37 14.37
C LEU A 227 -20.44 -0.88 14.80
N ALA A 228 -20.08 -1.74 13.85
CA ALA A 228 -19.25 -2.91 14.12
C ALA A 228 -17.84 -2.51 14.62
N VAL A 229 -17.23 -1.49 14.02
CA VAL A 229 -15.91 -0.95 14.41
C VAL A 229 -15.95 -0.39 15.83
N VAL A 230 -16.90 0.50 16.12
CA VAL A 230 -16.99 1.15 17.44
C VAL A 230 -17.19 0.12 18.55
N THR A 231 -17.96 -0.94 18.31
CA THR A 231 -18.28 -1.95 19.34
C THR A 231 -17.18 -3.00 19.53
N LYS A 232 -16.40 -3.32 18.50
CA LYS A 232 -15.43 -4.43 18.53
C LYS A 232 -13.97 -4.00 18.50
N GLN A 233 -13.63 -2.94 17.75
CA GLN A 233 -12.22 -2.51 17.61
C GLN A 233 -11.75 -1.57 18.73
N ALA A 234 -12.68 -0.83 19.37
CA ALA A 234 -12.31 0.13 20.40
C ALA A 234 -11.61 -0.50 21.61
N SER A 235 -11.82 -1.78 21.89
CA SER A 235 -11.15 -2.53 22.96
C SER A 235 -9.74 -2.99 22.58
N GLN A 236 -9.53 -3.42 21.33
CA GLN A 236 -8.24 -3.97 20.85
C GLN A 236 -7.16 -2.89 20.66
N VAL A 237 -7.56 -1.68 20.27
CA VAL A 237 -6.62 -0.55 20.12
C VAL A 237 -5.92 -0.19 21.45
N LYS A 238 -6.32 -0.77 22.58
CA LYS A 238 -5.76 -0.42 23.91
C LYS A 238 -4.48 -1.18 24.27
N GLU A 239 -4.23 -2.37 23.78
CA GLU A 239 -3.25 -3.27 24.40
C GLU A 239 -1.86 -3.36 23.73
N ASN A 240 -1.74 -3.31 22.40
CA ASN A 240 -0.44 -3.43 21.73
C ASN A 240 -0.27 -2.39 20.61
N TYR A 241 0.49 -1.32 20.90
CA TYR A 241 0.57 -0.22 19.97
C TYR A 241 2.01 0.10 19.56
N TRP A 242 2.39 -0.31 18.36
CA TRP A 242 3.71 -0.11 17.78
C TRP A 242 3.91 1.28 17.11
N ILE A 243 2.80 2.04 16.87
CA ILE A 243 2.86 3.33 16.18
C ILE A 243 3.40 4.42 17.13
N GLN A 244 4.45 5.11 16.69
CA GLN A 244 5.08 6.16 17.46
C GLN A 244 4.21 7.42 17.54
N PRO A 245 4.26 8.17 18.65
CA PRO A 245 3.58 9.45 18.79
C PRO A 245 3.95 10.43 17.68
N VAL A 246 2.96 11.14 17.14
CA VAL A 246 3.17 12.15 16.11
C VAL A 246 3.83 13.41 16.66
N SER A 247 4.66 14.07 15.85
CA SER A 247 5.38 15.29 16.17
C SER A 247 5.58 16.15 14.92
N LEU A 248 6.21 17.31 15.03
CA LEU A 248 6.60 18.11 13.86
C LEU A 248 7.53 17.33 12.90
N ARG A 249 8.33 16.39 13.41
CA ARG A 249 9.15 15.50 12.60
C ARG A 249 8.30 14.58 11.71
N THR A 250 7.07 14.28 12.11
CA THR A 250 6.12 13.49 11.30
C THR A 250 5.77 14.21 9.99
N LEU A 251 5.63 15.55 10.01
CA LEU A 251 5.42 16.33 8.77
C LEU A 251 6.62 16.25 7.83
N ALA A 252 7.83 16.36 8.36
CA ALA A 252 9.05 16.15 7.56
C ALA A 252 9.12 14.72 7.01
N GLY A 253 8.69 13.73 7.79
CA GLY A 253 8.53 12.35 7.37
C GLY A 253 7.52 12.17 6.24
N CYS A 254 6.40 12.91 6.24
CA CYS A 254 5.44 12.93 5.12
C CYS A 254 6.09 13.46 3.84
N VAL A 255 6.84 14.56 3.93
CA VAL A 255 7.58 15.11 2.78
C VAL A 255 8.63 14.11 2.28
N LYS A 256 9.38 13.48 3.19
CA LYS A 256 10.35 12.43 2.86
C LYS A 256 9.66 11.28 2.15
N PHE A 257 8.54 10.78 2.65
CA PHE A 257 7.79 9.68 2.06
C PHE A 257 7.34 9.97 0.61
N ILE A 258 6.88 11.21 0.34
CA ILE A 258 6.35 11.60 -0.97
C ILE A 258 7.48 11.86 -1.98
N PHE A 259 8.57 12.52 -1.57
CA PHE A 259 9.54 13.12 -2.49
C PHE A 259 10.93 12.49 -2.47
N MET A 260 11.26 11.63 -1.47
CA MET A 260 12.61 11.08 -1.37
C MET A 260 12.78 9.85 -2.26
N PRO A 261 13.65 9.92 -3.29
CA PRO A 261 13.90 8.78 -4.16
C PRO A 261 14.75 7.71 -3.48
N GLY A 262 14.57 6.45 -3.91
CA GLY A 262 15.28 5.28 -3.37
C GLY A 262 16.58 4.91 -4.11
N PHE A 263 16.98 5.61 -5.17
CA PHE A 263 18.05 5.17 -6.07
C PHE A 263 19.47 5.66 -5.73
N ALA A 264 19.63 6.45 -4.68
CA ALA A 264 20.93 6.98 -4.28
C ALA A 264 21.15 6.87 -2.76
N GLY A 265 22.38 7.05 -2.31
CA GLY A 265 22.68 7.10 -0.88
C GLY A 265 21.89 8.20 -0.16
N GLU A 266 21.63 8.01 1.14
CA GLU A 266 20.68 8.81 1.93
C GLU A 266 20.89 10.34 1.80
N LYS A 267 22.13 10.83 1.83
CA LYS A 267 22.43 12.26 1.70
C LYS A 267 22.03 12.84 0.34
N VAL A 268 22.28 12.10 -0.74
CA VAL A 268 21.92 12.51 -2.11
C VAL A 268 20.42 12.44 -2.30
N SER A 269 19.77 11.37 -1.86
CA SER A 269 18.32 11.21 -1.92
C SER A 269 17.60 12.30 -1.13
N MET A 270 18.14 12.73 0.01
CA MET A 270 17.60 13.85 0.79
C MET A 270 17.74 15.19 0.05
N ALA A 271 18.89 15.46 -0.56
CA ALA A 271 19.09 16.68 -1.36
C ALA A 271 18.11 16.71 -2.55
N VAL A 272 17.95 15.58 -3.25
CA VAL A 272 16.98 15.45 -4.35
C VAL A 272 15.55 15.64 -3.85
N ALA A 273 15.18 15.09 -2.69
CA ALA A 273 13.87 15.30 -2.08
C ALA A 273 13.58 16.78 -1.79
N CYS A 274 14.57 17.51 -1.27
CA CYS A 274 14.44 18.96 -1.04
C CYS A 274 14.24 19.73 -2.34
N ILE A 275 15.01 19.41 -3.40
CA ILE A 275 14.86 20.03 -4.72
C ILE A 275 13.48 19.71 -5.31
N PHE A 276 13.03 18.46 -5.22
CA PHE A 276 11.74 18.03 -5.73
C PHE A 276 10.58 18.72 -4.99
N PHE A 277 10.65 18.77 -3.67
CA PHE A 277 9.66 19.48 -2.85
C PHE A 277 9.63 20.98 -3.19
N ALA A 278 10.80 21.63 -3.31
CA ALA A 278 10.88 23.03 -3.71
C ALA A 278 10.28 23.26 -5.10
N LEU A 279 10.58 22.40 -6.07
CA LEU A 279 10.00 22.45 -7.42
C LEU A 279 8.47 22.31 -7.38
N TYR A 280 7.97 21.37 -6.56
CA TYR A 280 6.53 21.17 -6.35
C TYR A 280 5.89 22.45 -5.78
N VAL A 281 6.45 23.01 -4.70
CA VAL A 281 5.95 24.24 -4.07
C VAL A 281 5.99 25.41 -5.06
N LEU A 282 7.09 25.58 -5.81
CA LEU A 282 7.19 26.60 -6.85
C LEU A 282 6.13 26.45 -7.93
N THR A 283 5.85 25.22 -8.37
CA THR A 283 4.79 24.96 -9.37
C THR A 283 3.42 25.35 -8.82
N VAL A 284 3.11 24.99 -7.57
CA VAL A 284 1.84 25.34 -6.91
C VAL A 284 1.72 26.84 -6.71
N THR A 285 2.73 27.50 -6.15
CA THR A 285 2.68 28.95 -5.89
C THR A 285 2.60 29.76 -7.18
N TYR A 286 3.35 29.35 -8.21
CA TYR A 286 3.28 29.97 -9.52
C TYR A 286 1.88 29.83 -10.15
N SER A 287 1.28 28.65 -10.06
CA SER A 287 -0.08 28.42 -10.56
C SER A 287 -1.13 29.22 -9.79
N LEU A 288 -0.96 29.43 -8.47
CA LEU A 288 -1.81 30.32 -7.67
C LEU A 288 -1.70 31.78 -8.14
N PHE A 289 -0.48 32.23 -8.42
CA PHE A 289 -0.24 33.58 -8.96
C PHE A 289 -0.96 33.76 -10.30
N ILE A 290 -0.88 32.79 -11.21
CA ILE A 290 -1.58 32.81 -12.50
C ILE A 290 -3.11 32.87 -12.30
N LEU A 291 -3.64 32.06 -11.39
CA LEU A 291 -5.07 32.05 -11.10
C LEU A 291 -5.54 33.40 -10.52
N TRP A 292 -4.71 34.00 -9.66
CA TRP A 292 -4.98 35.32 -9.07
C TRP A 292 -4.94 36.45 -10.13
N GLU A 293 -3.92 36.47 -11.02
CA GLU A 293 -3.83 37.44 -12.11
C GLU A 293 -5.01 37.38 -13.09
N ARG A 294 -5.45 36.15 -13.41
CA ARG A 294 -6.60 35.93 -14.30
C ARG A 294 -7.92 36.41 -13.67
N GLY A 295 -8.02 36.39 -12.35
CA GLY A 295 -9.21 36.82 -11.62
C GLY A 295 -10.47 36.18 -12.17
N GLN A 296 -11.57 36.97 -12.29
CA GLN A 296 -12.83 36.51 -12.87
C GLN A 296 -12.88 36.55 -14.41
N THR A 297 -11.83 37.02 -15.07
CA THR A 297 -11.78 37.18 -16.53
C THR A 297 -11.28 35.92 -17.26
N GLY A 298 -10.78 34.91 -16.54
CA GLY A 298 -10.31 33.65 -17.10
C GLY A 298 -11.46 32.77 -17.59
N GLU A 299 -11.19 31.91 -18.58
CA GLU A 299 -12.15 30.90 -19.04
C GLU A 299 -12.58 29.99 -17.88
N GLU A 300 -13.88 29.86 -17.64
CA GLU A 300 -14.45 29.06 -16.53
C GLU A 300 -13.91 27.60 -16.52
N GLU A 301 -13.71 27.02 -17.69
CA GLU A 301 -13.17 25.67 -17.81
C GLU A 301 -11.73 25.57 -17.33
N GLU A 302 -10.88 26.54 -17.64
CA GLU A 302 -9.46 26.53 -17.24
C GLU A 302 -9.32 26.78 -15.73
N ASN A 303 -10.11 27.72 -15.18
CA ASN A 303 -10.17 27.95 -13.73
C ASN A 303 -10.67 26.70 -12.99
N GLY A 304 -11.61 25.95 -13.56
CA GLY A 304 -12.06 24.65 -13.02
C GLY A 304 -10.96 23.61 -12.93
N LYS A 305 -9.98 23.59 -13.85
CA LYS A 305 -8.83 22.68 -13.80
C LYS A 305 -7.86 23.05 -12.68
N TYR A 306 -7.60 24.35 -12.45
CA TYR A 306 -6.82 24.80 -11.28
C TYR A 306 -7.53 24.43 -9.96
N LEU A 307 -8.83 24.67 -9.84
CA LEU A 307 -9.60 24.31 -8.66
C LEU A 307 -9.57 22.80 -8.38
N PHE A 308 -9.62 21.97 -9.42
CA PHE A 308 -9.42 20.53 -9.29
C PHE A 308 -8.04 20.20 -8.71
N ALA A 309 -6.98 20.79 -9.27
CA ALA A 309 -5.61 20.52 -8.84
C ALA A 309 -5.40 20.90 -7.36
N TYR A 310 -5.89 22.07 -6.93
CA TYR A 310 -5.86 22.43 -5.50
C TYR A 310 -6.71 21.52 -4.64
N GLY A 311 -7.88 21.09 -5.16
CA GLY A 311 -8.72 20.11 -4.48
C GLY A 311 -7.99 18.81 -4.17
N GLY A 312 -7.27 18.25 -5.14
CA GLY A 312 -6.49 17.02 -4.93
C GLY A 312 -5.34 17.20 -3.94
N ILE A 313 -4.68 18.37 -3.93
CA ILE A 313 -3.67 18.71 -2.91
C ILE A 313 -4.32 18.78 -1.52
N LEU A 314 -5.49 19.41 -1.41
CA LEU A 314 -6.24 19.53 -0.16
C LEU A 314 -6.76 18.18 0.34
N VAL A 315 -7.09 17.24 -0.55
CA VAL A 315 -7.45 15.86 -0.15
C VAL A 315 -6.30 15.20 0.60
N LEU A 316 -5.06 15.26 0.07
CA LEU A 316 -3.90 14.71 0.75
C LEU A 316 -3.60 15.45 2.06
N ALA A 317 -3.64 16.79 2.03
CA ALA A 317 -3.44 17.61 3.23
C ALA A 317 -4.47 17.29 4.33
N GLY A 318 -5.75 17.10 3.95
CA GLY A 318 -6.82 16.70 4.86
C GLY A 318 -6.61 15.32 5.47
N VAL A 319 -6.12 14.36 4.69
CA VAL A 319 -5.75 13.02 5.16
C VAL A 319 -4.62 13.10 6.21
N VAL A 320 -3.56 13.86 5.93
CA VAL A 320 -2.43 14.05 6.86
C VAL A 320 -2.90 14.78 8.13
N LEU A 321 -3.64 15.87 7.96
CA LEU A 321 -4.16 16.66 9.09
C LEU A 321 -5.06 15.80 10.00
N PHE A 322 -6.00 15.05 9.41
CA PHE A 322 -6.85 14.13 10.17
C PHE A 322 -6.01 13.10 10.94
N GLY A 323 -5.04 12.47 10.26
CA GLY A 323 -4.18 11.46 10.87
C GLY A 323 -3.38 12.02 12.05
N MET A 324 -2.84 13.22 11.92
CA MET A 324 -2.13 13.90 13.01
C MET A 324 -3.05 14.30 14.16
N VAL A 325 -4.18 14.94 13.87
CA VAL A 325 -5.14 15.38 14.89
C VAL A 325 -5.72 14.18 15.64
N ALA A 326 -6.14 13.14 14.93
CA ALA A 326 -6.66 11.92 15.56
C ALA A 326 -5.57 11.21 16.38
N SER A 327 -4.32 11.21 15.92
CA SER A 327 -3.18 10.65 16.68
C SER A 327 -2.88 11.41 17.97
N ILE A 328 -3.10 12.72 18.00
CA ILE A 328 -2.92 13.55 19.20
C ILE A 328 -4.10 13.38 20.18
N LEU A 329 -5.33 13.40 19.64
CA LEU A 329 -6.54 13.44 20.49
C LEU A 329 -6.96 12.06 21.02
N VAL A 330 -6.67 10.99 20.30
CA VAL A 330 -7.12 9.63 20.65
C VAL A 330 -5.93 8.74 20.99
N LYS A 331 -5.16 8.35 19.99
CA LYS A 331 -3.95 7.51 20.06
C LYS A 331 -3.14 7.67 18.79
N PRO A 332 -1.83 7.41 18.80
CA PRO A 332 -1.04 7.41 17.56
C PRO A 332 -1.61 6.41 16.57
N ILE A 333 -2.26 6.86 15.51
CA ILE A 333 -2.85 6.01 14.44
C ILE A 333 -2.27 6.30 13.06
N PHE A 334 -1.44 7.34 12.93
CA PHE A 334 -0.93 7.78 11.64
C PHE A 334 0.39 7.12 11.28
N VAL A 335 0.41 6.47 10.12
CA VAL A 335 1.60 5.90 9.47
C VAL A 335 1.69 6.48 8.06
N TYR A 336 2.90 6.74 7.55
CA TYR A 336 3.10 7.43 6.26
C TYR A 336 2.39 6.73 5.09
N ARG A 337 2.35 5.40 5.07
CA ARG A 337 1.63 4.62 4.04
C ARG A 337 0.12 4.91 3.98
N TYR A 338 -0.46 5.49 5.03
CA TYR A 338 -1.88 5.88 5.04
C TYR A 338 -2.20 7.12 4.19
N MET A 339 -1.18 7.77 3.62
CA MET A 339 -1.33 8.81 2.60
C MET A 339 -1.65 8.23 1.20
N LEU A 340 -1.32 6.95 0.96
CA LEU A 340 -1.44 6.31 -0.36
C LEU A 340 -2.82 6.43 -1.01
N PRO A 341 -3.95 6.31 -0.29
CA PRO A 341 -5.27 6.55 -0.88
C PRO A 341 -5.41 7.90 -1.60
N ALA A 342 -4.75 8.93 -1.09
CA ALA A 342 -4.79 10.29 -1.65
C ALA A 342 -3.67 10.58 -2.67
N MET A 343 -2.64 9.70 -2.77
CA MET A 343 -1.49 9.95 -3.64
C MET A 343 -1.85 9.98 -5.13
N GLY A 344 -2.87 9.22 -5.56
CA GLY A 344 -3.35 9.26 -6.95
C GLY A 344 -3.86 10.64 -7.35
N VAL A 345 -4.73 11.25 -6.54
CA VAL A 345 -5.23 12.62 -6.81
C VAL A 345 -4.16 13.68 -6.63
N PHE A 346 -3.21 13.47 -5.72
CA PHE A 346 -2.07 14.37 -5.52
C PHE A 346 -1.16 14.42 -6.75
N TRP A 347 -0.74 13.28 -7.28
CA TRP A 347 0.07 13.22 -8.49
C TRP A 347 -0.69 13.67 -9.74
N LEU A 348 -2.00 13.39 -9.81
CA LEU A 348 -2.85 13.94 -10.87
C LEU A 348 -2.91 15.46 -10.82
N SER A 349 -3.02 16.05 -9.64
CA SER A 349 -3.02 17.49 -9.44
C SER A 349 -1.72 18.12 -9.97
N PHE A 350 -0.59 17.53 -9.63
CA PHE A 350 0.70 18.00 -10.12
C PHE A 350 0.81 17.89 -11.65
N ALA A 351 0.38 16.75 -12.22
CA ALA A 351 0.36 16.56 -13.68
C ALA A 351 -0.55 17.58 -14.39
N ILE A 352 -1.68 17.96 -13.77
CA ILE A 352 -2.57 19.01 -14.31
C ILE A 352 -1.89 20.37 -14.29
N LEU A 353 -1.28 20.78 -13.17
CA LEU A 353 -0.59 22.06 -13.06
C LEU A 353 0.53 22.19 -14.09
N VAL A 354 1.34 21.14 -14.29
CA VAL A 354 2.37 21.10 -15.33
C VAL A 354 1.73 21.17 -16.74
N GLY A 355 0.65 20.43 -16.97
CA GLY A 355 -0.05 20.39 -18.25
C GLY A 355 -0.72 21.70 -18.65
N LEU A 356 -1.19 22.50 -17.67
CA LEU A 356 -1.79 23.82 -17.91
C LEU A 356 -0.75 24.82 -18.43
N GLU A 357 0.49 24.72 -18.00
CA GLU A 357 1.58 25.61 -18.38
C GLU A 357 2.32 25.16 -19.67
N LYS A 358 1.82 24.19 -20.42
CA LYS A 358 2.45 23.62 -21.61
C LYS A 358 2.84 24.63 -22.70
N LYS A 359 2.22 25.81 -22.73
CA LYS A 359 2.62 26.89 -23.65
C LYS A 359 4.01 27.45 -23.30
N LYS A 360 4.43 27.39 -22.06
CA LYS A 360 5.73 27.87 -21.53
C LYS A 360 6.77 26.75 -21.57
N LYS A 361 7.13 26.31 -22.78
CA LYS A 361 8.05 25.18 -23.01
C LYS A 361 9.35 25.27 -22.20
N ALA A 362 9.94 26.47 -22.13
CA ALA A 362 11.22 26.68 -21.43
C ALA A 362 11.13 26.37 -19.92
N ALA A 363 9.95 26.49 -19.30
CA ALA A 363 9.73 26.15 -17.90
C ALA A 363 9.29 24.68 -17.75
N VAL A 364 8.42 24.19 -18.63
CA VAL A 364 7.80 22.86 -18.50
C VAL A 364 8.75 21.73 -18.88
N ILE A 365 9.57 21.89 -19.93
CA ILE A 365 10.48 20.83 -20.38
C ILE A 365 11.51 20.43 -19.31
N PRO A 366 12.20 21.35 -18.60
CA PRO A 366 13.08 20.96 -17.49
C PRO A 366 12.37 20.21 -16.37
N VAL A 367 11.12 20.59 -16.04
CA VAL A 367 10.29 19.87 -15.04
C VAL A 367 10.02 18.45 -15.51
N LEU A 368 9.60 18.25 -16.76
CA LEU A 368 9.34 16.92 -17.33
C LEU A 368 10.61 16.06 -17.38
N LEU A 369 11.75 16.63 -17.72
CA LEU A 369 13.04 15.93 -17.71
C LEU A 369 13.43 15.53 -16.28
N PHE A 370 13.29 16.42 -15.32
CA PHE A 370 13.55 16.13 -13.90
C PHE A 370 12.68 14.99 -13.40
N LEU A 371 11.36 15.06 -13.65
CA LEU A 371 10.43 13.99 -13.28
C LEU A 371 10.75 12.66 -13.97
N GLY A 372 11.15 12.72 -15.24
CA GLY A 372 11.60 11.55 -16.01
C GLY A 372 12.80 10.87 -15.36
N VAL A 373 13.83 11.65 -14.99
CA VAL A 373 15.04 11.12 -14.33
C VAL A 373 14.70 10.52 -12.97
N ILE A 374 13.91 11.23 -12.14
CA ILE A 374 13.51 10.74 -10.83
C ILE A 374 12.69 9.46 -10.95
N GLY A 375 11.68 9.43 -11.81
CA GLY A 375 10.81 8.29 -11.97
C GLY A 375 11.51 7.05 -12.53
N ILE A 376 12.36 7.22 -13.56
CA ILE A 376 13.16 6.11 -14.09
C ILE A 376 14.15 5.60 -13.03
N GLY A 377 14.80 6.51 -12.29
CA GLY A 377 15.72 6.16 -11.22
C GLY A 377 15.03 5.35 -10.10
N ASN A 378 13.88 5.81 -9.62
CA ASN A 378 13.08 5.08 -8.62
C ASN A 378 12.63 3.72 -9.12
N PHE A 379 12.09 3.65 -10.32
CA PHE A 379 11.63 2.39 -10.87
C PHE A 379 12.79 1.40 -11.08
N ARG A 380 13.97 1.89 -11.47
CA ARG A 380 15.18 1.06 -11.55
C ARG A 380 15.58 0.51 -10.18
N SER A 381 15.46 1.32 -9.11
CA SER A 381 15.73 0.86 -7.75
C SER A 381 14.75 -0.24 -7.32
N PHE A 382 13.45 0.00 -7.52
CA PHE A 382 12.39 -1.00 -7.32
C PHE A 382 12.68 -2.29 -8.10
N TYR A 383 12.98 -2.19 -9.39
CA TYR A 383 13.33 -3.36 -10.22
C TYR A 383 14.52 -4.14 -9.64
N GLY A 384 15.57 -3.44 -9.23
CA GLY A 384 16.77 -4.07 -8.64
C GLY A 384 16.46 -4.77 -7.31
N GLU A 385 15.63 -4.15 -6.47
CA GLU A 385 15.20 -4.72 -5.19
C GLU A 385 14.33 -5.97 -5.38
N GLU A 386 13.34 -5.91 -6.25
CA GLU A 386 12.46 -7.06 -6.53
C GLU A 386 13.23 -8.22 -7.19
N MET A 387 14.16 -7.94 -8.09
CA MET A 387 15.05 -8.97 -8.65
C MET A 387 15.94 -9.61 -7.58
N TRP A 388 16.47 -8.81 -6.66
CA TRP A 388 17.27 -9.29 -5.56
C TRP A 388 16.45 -10.17 -4.60
N LYS A 389 15.24 -9.73 -4.20
CA LYS A 389 14.28 -10.51 -3.39
C LYS A 389 13.97 -11.86 -4.03
N LYS A 390 13.67 -11.86 -5.34
CA LYS A 390 13.42 -13.08 -6.09
C LYS A 390 14.59 -14.06 -6.02
N LEU A 391 15.82 -13.59 -6.22
CA LEU A 391 17.02 -14.43 -6.13
C LEU A 391 17.26 -14.96 -4.71
N GLN A 392 17.03 -14.13 -3.68
CA GLN A 392 17.12 -14.58 -2.29
C GLN A 392 16.07 -15.64 -1.97
N MET A 393 14.85 -15.48 -2.48
CA MET A 393 13.78 -16.44 -2.27
C MET A 393 14.06 -17.78 -2.97
N GLU A 394 14.58 -17.78 -4.20
CA GLU A 394 15.00 -19.00 -4.89
C GLU A 394 16.07 -19.75 -4.10
N LYS A 395 17.06 -19.04 -3.53
CA LYS A 395 18.06 -19.61 -2.65
C LYS A 395 17.44 -20.17 -1.37
N ALA A 396 16.54 -19.40 -0.73
CA ALA A 396 15.86 -19.85 0.48
C ALA A 396 15.08 -21.15 0.25
N LEU A 397 14.27 -21.22 -0.81
CA LEU A 397 13.50 -22.43 -1.15
C LEU A 397 14.41 -23.65 -1.37
N SER A 398 15.58 -23.47 -1.96
CA SER A 398 16.56 -24.55 -2.14
C SER A 398 17.09 -25.08 -0.79
N GLU A 399 17.35 -24.20 0.19
CA GLU A 399 17.79 -24.62 1.51
C GLU A 399 16.64 -25.23 2.33
N LEU A 400 15.43 -24.65 2.25
CA LEU A 400 14.23 -25.17 2.93
C LEU A 400 13.83 -26.57 2.43
N SER A 401 14.13 -26.91 1.18
CA SER A 401 13.84 -28.24 0.63
C SER A 401 14.65 -29.39 1.27
N ARG A 402 15.65 -29.08 2.09
CA ARG A 402 16.43 -30.07 2.87
C ARG A 402 15.74 -30.49 4.17
N ILE A 403 14.72 -29.78 4.59
CA ILE A 403 13.97 -30.04 5.81
C ILE A 403 12.86 -31.04 5.46
N GLU A 404 12.86 -32.18 6.11
CA GLU A 404 11.88 -33.24 5.90
C GLU A 404 10.58 -32.89 6.64
N SER A 405 9.45 -33.40 6.16
CA SER A 405 8.12 -33.11 6.74
C SER A 405 7.96 -33.56 8.21
N GLU A 406 8.78 -34.52 8.64
CA GLU A 406 8.76 -35.09 9.99
C GLU A 406 9.68 -34.33 10.96
N ASP A 407 10.51 -33.43 10.46
CA ASP A 407 11.40 -32.63 11.28
C ASP A 407 10.60 -31.61 12.10
N ILE A 408 11.14 -31.20 13.24
CA ILE A 408 10.56 -30.22 14.13
C ILE A 408 11.30 -28.90 13.98
N ILE A 409 10.54 -27.79 13.94
CA ILE A 409 11.10 -26.45 13.80
C ILE A 409 10.82 -25.61 15.03
N LEU A 410 11.85 -25.05 15.61
CA LEU A 410 11.78 -24.10 16.69
C LEU A 410 12.09 -22.69 16.15
N TYR A 411 11.21 -21.74 16.41
CA TYR A 411 11.37 -20.32 16.05
C TYR A 411 11.61 -19.46 17.29
N ASN A 412 12.35 -18.37 17.14
CA ASN A 412 12.61 -17.49 18.26
C ASN A 412 11.38 -16.62 18.65
N PHE A 413 10.49 -16.27 17.70
CA PHE A 413 9.23 -15.54 17.97
C PHE A 413 8.22 -15.73 16.83
N ASP A 414 6.96 -15.35 17.05
CA ASP A 414 5.79 -15.64 16.21
C ASP A 414 5.86 -15.05 14.79
N GLN A 415 6.41 -13.84 14.62
CA GLN A 415 6.54 -13.23 13.28
C GLN A 415 7.45 -14.05 12.37
N THR A 416 8.57 -14.57 12.90
CA THR A 416 9.48 -15.43 12.14
C THR A 416 8.79 -16.74 11.76
N GLN A 417 8.05 -17.32 12.69
CA GLN A 417 7.27 -18.53 12.46
C GLN A 417 6.19 -18.30 11.40
N GLY A 418 5.45 -17.19 11.47
CA GLY A 418 4.41 -16.86 10.50
C GLY A 418 4.93 -16.83 9.07
N VAL A 419 6.09 -16.19 8.83
CA VAL A 419 6.69 -16.06 7.49
C VAL A 419 7.23 -17.41 6.99
N ALA A 420 7.97 -18.15 7.80
CA ALA A 420 8.62 -19.40 7.39
C ALA A 420 7.62 -20.56 7.25
N SER A 421 6.59 -20.63 8.10
CA SER A 421 5.57 -21.68 8.07
C SER A 421 4.68 -21.64 6.82
N TYR A 422 4.70 -20.56 6.05
CA TYR A 422 4.07 -20.52 4.73
C TYR A 422 4.69 -21.52 3.75
N TYR A 423 5.99 -21.76 3.90
CA TYR A 423 6.76 -22.65 3.03
C TYR A 423 6.99 -24.02 3.63
N LEU A 424 6.81 -24.16 4.96
CA LEU A 424 7.10 -25.37 5.74
C LEU A 424 5.89 -25.73 6.61
N SER A 425 5.38 -26.94 6.45
CA SER A 425 4.23 -27.46 7.20
C SER A 425 4.64 -28.38 8.36
N ASN A 426 5.77 -28.13 8.97
CA ASN A 426 6.36 -28.95 10.03
C ASN A 426 5.69 -28.66 11.39
N GLU A 427 5.80 -29.62 12.30
CA GLU A 427 5.51 -29.40 13.71
C GLU A 427 6.41 -28.27 14.25
N THR A 428 5.82 -27.28 14.91
CA THR A 428 6.47 -26.01 15.19
C THR A 428 6.32 -25.59 16.64
N TYR A 429 7.40 -25.09 17.25
CA TYR A 429 7.42 -24.52 18.58
C TYR A 429 7.98 -23.09 18.55
N LEU A 430 7.56 -22.27 19.54
CA LEU A 430 8.08 -20.93 19.76
C LEU A 430 8.98 -20.90 21.00
N TRP A 431 10.16 -20.26 20.89
CA TRP A 431 11.03 -20.05 22.05
C TRP A 431 10.50 -18.93 22.94
N TYR A 432 10.08 -17.80 22.34
CA TYR A 432 9.49 -16.68 23.06
C TYR A 432 8.05 -16.44 22.63
N GLY A 433 7.21 -16.18 23.63
CA GLY A 433 5.88 -15.68 23.44
C GLY A 433 4.84 -16.73 23.08
N LYS A 434 3.62 -16.24 23.02
CA LYS A 434 2.47 -16.99 22.55
C LYS A 434 1.89 -16.26 21.37
N THR A 435 1.58 -16.99 20.32
CA THR A 435 0.86 -16.41 19.18
C THR A 435 -0.52 -15.99 19.62
N GLU A 436 -0.92 -14.75 19.40
CA GLU A 436 -2.29 -14.30 19.64
C GLU A 436 -3.30 -15.16 18.88
N GLU A 437 -4.44 -15.45 19.50
CA GLU A 437 -5.48 -16.33 18.94
C GLU A 437 -5.89 -15.88 17.53
N LEU A 438 -6.08 -14.57 17.32
CA LEU A 438 -6.43 -14.02 16.01
C LEU A 438 -5.36 -14.30 14.96
N ILE A 439 -4.08 -14.13 15.28
CA ILE A 439 -2.96 -14.41 14.37
C ILE A 439 -2.91 -15.90 14.05
N ARG A 440 -3.09 -16.78 15.05
CA ARG A 440 -3.15 -18.22 14.86
C ARG A 440 -4.28 -18.62 13.91
N GLU A 441 -5.45 -17.99 14.02
CA GLU A 441 -6.57 -18.21 13.10
C GLU A 441 -6.31 -17.68 11.68
N MET A 442 -5.52 -16.57 11.56
CA MET A 442 -5.25 -15.93 10.27
C MET A 442 -4.13 -16.59 9.48
N PHE A 443 -3.19 -17.25 10.16
CA PHE A 443 -2.13 -18.01 9.50
C PHE A 443 -2.53 -19.48 9.40
N PRO A 444 -3.19 -19.92 8.31
CA PRO A 444 -3.65 -21.30 8.16
C PRO A 444 -2.50 -22.32 8.18
N TYR A 445 -1.26 -21.84 8.04
CA TYR A 445 -0.04 -22.65 8.09
C TYR A 445 0.50 -22.83 9.51
N ASN A 446 -0.08 -22.16 10.50
CA ASN A 446 0.27 -22.33 11.92
C ASN A 446 -0.51 -23.42 12.64
N HIS A 447 -1.27 -24.25 11.93
CA HIS A 447 -2.04 -25.34 12.54
C HIS A 447 -1.18 -26.40 13.23
N THR A 448 0.12 -26.45 12.92
CA THR A 448 1.11 -27.33 13.55
C THR A 448 1.79 -26.70 14.78
N LEU A 449 1.48 -25.44 15.11
CA LEU A 449 2.06 -24.77 16.27
C LEU A 449 1.65 -25.47 17.56
N VAL A 450 2.60 -25.99 18.29
CA VAL A 450 2.39 -26.55 19.62
C VAL A 450 2.49 -25.44 20.66
N GLU A 451 1.51 -25.36 21.55
CA GLU A 451 1.51 -24.35 22.61
C GLU A 451 2.58 -24.68 23.65
N GLY A 452 3.37 -23.69 23.99
CA GLY A 452 4.37 -23.79 25.05
C GLY A 452 5.41 -22.67 24.92
N ASP A 453 5.89 -22.20 26.04
CA ASP A 453 7.05 -21.32 26.11
C ASP A 453 8.29 -22.20 26.31
N PHE A 454 9.17 -22.24 25.32
CA PHE A 454 10.42 -22.99 25.36
C PHE A 454 11.59 -22.23 26.02
N SER A 455 11.33 -21.01 26.49
CA SER A 455 12.35 -20.17 27.11
C SER A 455 12.69 -20.57 28.54
N ASP A 456 11.93 -21.43 29.17
CA ASP A 456 12.10 -21.93 30.52
C ASP A 456 12.83 -23.29 30.61
N GLU A 457 12.94 -23.83 31.82
CA GLU A 457 13.56 -25.12 32.07
C GLU A 457 12.76 -26.30 31.46
N GLU A 458 11.42 -26.20 31.40
CA GLU A 458 10.57 -27.22 30.80
C GLU A 458 10.80 -27.31 29.31
N GLY A 459 10.99 -26.18 28.61
CA GLY A 459 11.32 -26.14 27.19
C GLY A 459 12.67 -26.80 26.90
N ILE A 460 13.70 -26.58 27.72
CA ILE A 460 15.00 -27.24 27.63
C ILE A 460 14.86 -28.77 27.80
N ILE A 461 14.08 -29.20 28.79
CA ILE A 461 13.79 -30.63 28.99
C ILE A 461 13.11 -31.21 27.75
N ARG A 462 12.11 -30.49 27.20
CA ARG A 462 11.38 -30.95 26.01
C ARG A 462 12.26 -31.08 24.77
N ILE A 463 13.21 -30.15 24.54
CA ILE A 463 14.20 -30.28 23.46
C ILE A 463 15.01 -31.56 23.62
N ARG A 464 15.47 -31.86 24.83
CA ARG A 464 16.24 -33.08 25.11
C ARG A 464 15.43 -34.37 24.91
N GLU A 465 14.14 -34.35 25.26
CA GLU A 465 13.24 -35.48 25.03
C GLU A 465 13.06 -35.75 23.54
N LEU A 466 12.73 -34.72 22.75
CA LEU A 466 12.56 -34.82 21.31
C LEU A 466 13.80 -35.36 20.60
N LEU A 467 14.98 -34.91 21.02
CA LEU A 467 16.24 -35.41 20.49
C LEU A 467 16.50 -36.89 20.89
N LYS A 468 16.12 -37.31 22.10
CA LYS A 468 16.21 -38.71 22.54
C LYS A 468 15.23 -39.62 21.79
N GLU A 469 14.09 -39.08 21.37
CA GLU A 469 13.11 -39.77 20.51
C GLU A 469 13.65 -39.97 19.07
N GLY A 470 14.81 -39.45 18.75
CA GLY A 470 15.41 -39.51 17.42
C GLY A 470 14.85 -38.50 16.42
N ARG A 471 14.13 -37.49 16.91
CA ARG A 471 13.60 -36.41 16.05
C ARG A 471 14.71 -35.46 15.64
N THR A 472 14.66 -34.99 14.42
CA THR A 472 15.54 -33.89 13.94
C THR A 472 14.90 -32.56 14.29
N LEU A 473 15.66 -31.72 15.00
CA LEU A 473 15.23 -30.38 15.40
C LEU A 473 16.04 -29.34 14.65
N TRP A 474 15.30 -28.38 14.11
CA TRP A 474 15.85 -27.19 13.46
C TRP A 474 15.51 -25.93 14.26
N PHE A 475 16.45 -24.99 14.33
CA PHE A 475 16.19 -23.67 14.89
C PHE A 475 16.29 -22.60 13.82
N PHE A 476 15.20 -21.85 13.64
CA PHE A 476 15.12 -20.70 12.75
C PHE A 476 15.25 -19.43 13.59
N GLY A 477 16.47 -18.93 13.70
CA GLY A 477 16.76 -17.72 14.47
C GLY A 477 16.81 -16.49 13.58
N SER A 478 16.16 -15.42 14.03
CA SER A 478 16.20 -14.11 13.37
C SER A 478 16.48 -13.02 14.40
N GLY A 479 17.24 -12.00 13.99
CA GLY A 479 17.59 -10.86 14.85
C GLY A 479 18.57 -11.20 15.98
N ASN A 480 18.78 -10.25 16.88
CA ASN A 480 19.76 -10.34 17.96
C ASN A 480 19.37 -11.35 19.06
N ALA A 481 18.07 -11.55 19.29
CA ALA A 481 17.58 -12.52 20.29
C ALA A 481 18.07 -13.96 20.03
N ARG A 482 18.45 -14.27 18.80
CA ARG A 482 19.06 -15.54 18.42
C ARG A 482 20.33 -15.85 19.23
N GLU A 483 21.21 -14.89 19.42
CA GLU A 483 22.49 -15.09 20.12
C GLU A 483 22.27 -15.44 21.60
N GLU A 484 21.32 -14.79 22.27
CA GLU A 484 20.95 -15.07 23.66
C GLU A 484 20.43 -16.51 23.83
N ILE A 485 19.64 -16.98 22.87
CA ILE A 485 19.14 -18.36 22.86
C ILE A 485 20.29 -19.35 22.72
N LEU A 486 21.19 -19.12 21.78
CA LEU A 486 22.34 -20.00 21.54
C LEU A 486 23.30 -20.04 22.73
N GLU A 487 23.52 -18.92 23.42
CA GLU A 487 24.31 -18.86 24.64
C GLU A 487 23.66 -19.68 25.77
N LYS A 488 22.35 -19.55 25.98
CA LYS A 488 21.59 -20.35 26.96
C LYS A 488 21.71 -21.85 26.67
N TRP A 489 21.54 -22.23 25.40
CA TRP A 489 21.65 -23.63 24.99
C TRP A 489 23.03 -24.22 25.21
N ARG A 490 24.11 -23.48 24.92
CA ARG A 490 25.49 -23.92 25.21
C ARG A 490 25.72 -24.18 26.69
N ALA A 491 25.16 -23.32 27.56
CA ALA A 491 25.23 -23.53 29.02
C ALA A 491 24.54 -24.83 29.44
N GLU A 492 23.50 -25.23 28.71
CA GLU A 492 22.73 -26.45 28.93
C GLU A 492 23.25 -27.65 28.12
N LYS A 493 24.43 -27.58 27.48
CA LYS A 493 25.03 -28.65 26.66
C LYS A 493 24.13 -29.07 25.48
N ILE A 494 23.40 -28.11 24.92
CA ILE A 494 22.67 -28.26 23.66
C ILE A 494 23.51 -27.54 22.61
N ASP A 495 23.96 -28.29 21.60
CA ASP A 495 24.74 -27.72 20.51
C ASP A 495 23.82 -27.38 19.34
N ALA A 496 24.14 -26.29 18.65
CA ALA A 496 23.43 -25.84 17.46
C ALA A 496 24.44 -25.52 16.37
N GLU A 497 24.43 -26.31 15.32
CA GLU A 497 25.32 -26.13 14.15
C GLU A 497 24.61 -25.29 13.11
N GLU A 498 25.20 -24.17 12.70
CA GLU A 498 24.66 -23.34 11.63
C GLU A 498 24.83 -24.05 10.28
N VAL A 499 23.69 -24.30 9.62
CA VAL A 499 23.64 -25.03 8.34
C VAL A 499 23.48 -24.04 7.18
N ALA A 500 22.67 -22.99 7.36
CA ALA A 500 22.40 -22.03 6.31
C ALA A 500 22.02 -20.65 6.89
N SER A 501 22.22 -19.62 6.07
CA SER A 501 21.64 -18.29 6.30
C SER A 501 20.85 -17.89 5.04
N VAL A 502 19.56 -17.68 5.21
CA VAL A 502 18.63 -17.38 4.12
C VAL A 502 17.80 -16.15 4.43
N MET A 503 17.40 -15.43 3.39
CA MET A 503 16.45 -14.34 3.52
C MET A 503 15.11 -14.75 2.89
N ILE A 504 14.05 -14.65 3.68
CA ILE A 504 12.68 -14.83 3.23
C ILE A 504 12.00 -13.47 3.39
N GLU A 505 11.71 -12.82 2.29
CA GLU A 505 11.20 -11.44 2.18
C GLU A 505 12.08 -10.44 2.96
N ARG A 506 11.63 -9.96 4.10
CA ARG A 506 12.32 -8.93 4.92
C ARG A 506 13.09 -9.52 6.11
N TYR A 507 13.10 -10.83 6.26
CA TYR A 507 13.64 -11.50 7.43
C TYR A 507 14.86 -12.35 7.05
N TRP A 508 15.97 -12.14 7.75
CA TRP A 508 17.12 -13.03 7.73
C TRP A 508 16.91 -14.13 8.75
N PHE A 509 17.02 -15.37 8.30
CA PHE A 509 17.00 -16.56 9.13
C PHE A 509 18.38 -17.21 9.10
N ASN A 510 18.94 -17.43 10.29
CA ASN A 510 20.02 -18.39 10.45
C ASN A 510 19.41 -19.72 10.88
N ILE A 511 19.64 -20.74 10.11
CA ILE A 511 19.07 -22.07 10.27
C ILE A 511 20.13 -22.96 10.93
N TYR A 512 19.81 -23.48 12.10
CA TYR A 512 20.67 -24.33 12.89
C TYR A 512 20.06 -25.72 13.00
N ARG A 513 20.91 -26.77 12.96
CA ARG A 513 20.55 -28.12 13.37
C ARG A 513 20.90 -28.28 14.85
N ILE A 514 19.93 -28.70 15.65
CA ILE A 514 20.10 -28.87 17.09
C ILE A 514 20.56 -30.30 17.39
N THR A 515 21.58 -30.44 18.25
CA THR A 515 22.10 -31.73 18.71
C THR A 515 22.36 -31.66 20.21
N VAL A 516 22.44 -32.81 20.88
CA VAL A 516 22.93 -32.91 22.27
C VAL A 516 24.40 -33.22 22.23
N GLY A 517 25.22 -32.41 22.90
CA GLY A 517 26.65 -32.62 23.05
C GLY A 517 27.01 -33.76 24.03
#